data_f14b4f41a08407be38c99e31284f4ddb
#
_entry.id   f14b4f41a08407be38c99e31284f4ddb
#
_cell.length_a   1.000
_cell.length_b   1.000
_cell.length_c   1.000
_cell.angle_alpha   90.00
_cell.angle_beta   90.00
_cell.angle_gamma   90.00
#
_symmetry.space_group_name_H-M   'P 1'
#
loop_
_entity.id
_entity.type
_entity.pdbx_description
1 polymer ?
#
loop_
_entity_poly.entity_id
_entity_poly.type
_entity_poly.pdbx_seq_one_letter_code
_entity_poly.pdbx_strand_id
1 'polypeptide(L)'
;MTDLNRLRPCGRLETYSTARHHLGFYKSVGFTAGYVTSEIPQLSLEDRVYFALRHVIAEHPILSAIAVNEDQSYPNVYFAHLPEIDLRTCVEICERKKSFPNDGETDEELDEMLAQQHSRGFKEGLRSKPYWRLLVFKSPTDVTRFTATWMWHHAVADGASAFLFHESFLGGLNSPETESNVEPMVKSSTMALPPPLEELHPMTVSWPYFIQAILGALLPSVFAKRPPKLWTGNPVQQDAEPLPQPRYHTLVLSKPTTDKLVQLSRAEKTSMTATLQCLIAASLFAHLPAQDYEKLKIEGPIAMKRFLDVEEKQMTLAMTQYGYHHERLASQNLQGLAKSSVLDQFSWDIARAVKSAISAEVAKAGTDNSIALLKYVSSMPQFFLDKLGKPRYPSAELSNVGVWKNKQKPGNWAIGRMVFSQSPNVVTSPLAVSVVTGGDGNATLNCCWIQDAVEDEFIWKVIEGVKGAIEGLVAGHDA
;
A
#
# COMPACT_ATOMS: atom_id res chain seq x y z
N MET A 1 22.08 -22.49 17.31
CA MET A 1 21.30 -21.34 16.80
C MET A 1 21.55 -20.21 17.77
N THR A 2 22.14 -19.11 17.33
CA THR A 2 22.36 -17.92 18.17
C THR A 2 21.00 -17.36 18.56
N ASP A 3 20.72 -17.27 19.86
CA ASP A 3 19.55 -16.58 20.36
C ASP A 3 19.68 -15.09 19.99
N LEU A 4 18.78 -14.61 19.12
CA LEU A 4 18.74 -13.21 18.75
C LEU A 4 18.28 -12.37 19.95
N ASN A 5 18.89 -11.22 20.13
CA ASN A 5 18.52 -10.30 21.20
C ASN A 5 17.07 -9.81 20.99
N ARG A 6 16.20 -10.10 21.97
CA ARG A 6 14.81 -9.64 21.97
C ARG A 6 14.75 -8.14 22.25
N LEU A 7 14.09 -7.39 21.39
CA LEU A 7 13.94 -5.92 21.51
C LEU A 7 12.68 -5.55 22.31
N ARG A 8 11.50 -5.88 21.77
CA ARG A 8 10.21 -5.64 22.43
C ARG A 8 9.12 -6.57 21.86
N PRO A 9 7.99 -6.75 22.54
CA PRO A 9 6.82 -7.38 21.93
C PRO A 9 6.35 -6.58 20.72
N CYS A 10 5.80 -7.27 19.71
CA CYS A 10 5.04 -6.61 18.65
C CYS A 10 3.72 -6.06 19.22
N GLY A 11 3.34 -4.87 18.78
CA GLY A 11 2.03 -4.31 19.09
C GLY A 11 0.88 -5.07 18.40
N ARG A 12 -0.34 -4.66 18.66
CA ARG A 12 -1.54 -5.32 18.11
C ARG A 12 -1.62 -5.22 16.60
N LEU A 13 -1.34 -4.04 16.03
CA LEU A 13 -1.31 -3.84 14.58
C LEU A 13 -0.12 -4.54 13.92
N GLU A 14 1.03 -4.60 14.59
CA GLU A 14 2.19 -5.37 14.15
C GLU A 14 1.87 -6.86 14.16
N THR A 15 1.24 -7.38 15.23
CA THR A 15 0.78 -8.78 15.33
C THR A 15 -0.28 -9.13 14.27
N TYR A 16 -1.18 -8.19 13.93
CA TYR A 16 -2.11 -8.34 12.82
C TYR A 16 -1.36 -8.56 11.50
N SER A 17 -0.28 -7.81 11.27
CA SER A 17 0.53 -7.92 10.05
C SER A 17 1.36 -9.21 10.01
N THR A 18 1.93 -9.64 11.15
CA THR A 18 2.70 -10.88 11.23
C THR A 18 1.82 -12.11 11.02
N ALA A 19 0.61 -12.15 11.58
CA ALA A 19 -0.32 -13.26 11.40
C ALA A 19 -0.75 -13.43 9.92
N ARG A 20 -1.02 -12.32 9.21
CA ARG A 20 -1.32 -12.37 7.78
C ARG A 20 -0.15 -12.89 6.95
N HIS A 21 1.06 -12.47 7.29
CA HIS A 21 2.28 -12.92 6.62
C HIS A 21 2.52 -14.42 6.90
N HIS A 22 2.37 -14.85 8.16
CA HIS A 22 2.48 -16.25 8.54
C HIS A 22 1.55 -17.15 7.73
N LEU A 23 0.29 -16.73 7.56
CA LEU A 23 -0.70 -17.47 6.77
C LEU A 23 -0.53 -17.30 5.25
N GLY A 24 0.36 -16.43 4.80
CA GLY A 24 0.54 -16.10 3.38
C GLY A 24 -0.56 -15.21 2.80
N PHE A 25 -1.48 -14.71 3.62
CA PHE A 25 -2.63 -13.90 3.20
C PHE A 25 -2.28 -12.46 2.84
N TYR A 26 -1.10 -12.00 3.25
CA TYR A 26 -0.53 -10.71 2.87
C TYR A 26 0.98 -10.75 3.05
N LYS A 27 1.74 -10.78 1.96
CA LYS A 27 3.16 -11.16 2.01
C LYS A 27 4.11 -9.97 2.12
N SER A 28 3.80 -8.84 1.46
CA SER A 28 4.69 -7.69 1.40
C SER A 28 3.99 -6.41 0.99
N VAL A 29 4.62 -5.29 1.28
CA VAL A 29 4.36 -3.97 0.71
C VAL A 29 5.55 -3.62 -0.16
N GLY A 30 5.33 -2.88 -1.24
CA GLY A 30 6.36 -2.45 -2.18
C GLY A 30 6.28 -0.95 -2.48
N PHE A 31 7.43 -0.30 -2.56
CA PHE A 31 7.50 1.08 -2.99
C PHE A 31 8.68 1.24 -3.95
N THR A 32 8.36 1.64 -5.16
CA THR A 32 9.34 1.84 -6.23
C THR A 32 9.58 3.32 -6.45
N ALA A 33 10.84 3.71 -6.61
CA ALA A 33 11.23 5.05 -7.05
C ALA A 33 12.21 4.95 -8.22
N GLY A 34 11.98 5.75 -9.25
CA GLY A 34 12.93 5.98 -10.32
C GLY A 34 13.96 7.01 -9.89
N TYR A 35 15.23 6.69 -10.04
CA TYR A 35 16.36 7.56 -9.75
C TYR A 35 17.03 8.00 -11.06
N VAL A 36 17.31 9.28 -11.17
CA VAL A 36 17.97 9.88 -12.34
C VAL A 36 19.10 10.80 -11.89
N THR A 37 20.17 10.82 -12.67
CA THR A 37 21.31 11.75 -12.48
C THR A 37 21.68 12.41 -13.80
N SER A 38 22.20 13.65 -13.72
CA SER A 38 22.75 14.35 -14.88
C SER A 38 24.23 14.03 -15.13
N GLU A 39 24.88 13.36 -14.19
CA GLU A 39 26.31 13.04 -14.24
C GLU A 39 26.53 11.55 -14.42
N ILE A 40 27.59 11.14 -15.12
CA ILE A 40 28.00 9.74 -15.21
C ILE A 40 28.59 9.34 -13.85
N PRO A 41 28.00 8.33 -13.16
CA PRO A 41 28.49 7.88 -11.86
C PRO A 41 29.90 7.31 -11.97
N GLN A 42 30.78 7.64 -11.01
CA GLN A 42 32.14 7.12 -10.96
C GLN A 42 32.21 5.72 -10.33
N LEU A 43 31.35 5.45 -9.32
CA LEU A 43 31.23 4.13 -8.70
C LEU A 43 30.31 3.21 -9.51
N SER A 44 30.50 1.90 -9.37
CA SER A 44 29.55 0.92 -9.83
C SER A 44 28.17 1.17 -9.20
N LEU A 45 27.08 0.80 -9.89
CA LEU A 45 25.74 0.93 -9.30
C LEU A 45 25.60 0.14 -8.00
N GLU A 46 26.23 -1.04 -7.92
CA GLU A 46 26.22 -1.89 -6.74
C GLU A 46 26.86 -1.21 -5.52
N ASP A 47 28.11 -0.70 -5.69
CA ASP A 47 28.81 0.01 -4.62
C ASP A 47 28.03 1.22 -4.13
N ARG A 48 27.42 1.96 -5.05
CA ARG A 48 26.58 3.13 -4.74
C ARG A 48 25.33 2.75 -3.97
N VAL A 49 24.65 1.69 -4.38
CA VAL A 49 23.48 1.16 -3.67
C VAL A 49 23.87 0.70 -2.26
N TYR A 50 24.97 0.00 -2.12
CA TYR A 50 25.44 -0.48 -0.80
C TYR A 50 25.82 0.69 0.09
N PHE A 51 26.52 1.70 -0.45
CA PHE A 51 26.86 2.92 0.28
C PHE A 51 25.59 3.64 0.78
N ALA A 52 24.59 3.84 -0.09
CA ALA A 52 23.33 4.47 0.29
C ALA A 52 22.57 3.66 1.34
N LEU A 53 22.53 2.32 1.23
CA LEU A 53 21.85 1.46 2.19
C LEU A 53 22.50 1.46 3.57
N ARG A 54 23.81 1.61 3.67
CA ARG A 54 24.49 1.81 4.98
C ARG A 54 23.93 3.00 5.72
N HIS A 55 23.72 4.11 4.99
CA HIS A 55 23.13 5.32 5.54
C HIS A 55 21.68 5.07 6.01
N VAL A 56 20.86 4.43 5.18
CA VAL A 56 19.47 4.09 5.50
C VAL A 56 19.36 3.18 6.73
N ILE A 57 20.18 2.13 6.82
CA ILE A 57 20.18 1.18 7.94
C ILE A 57 20.62 1.85 9.25
N ALA A 58 21.60 2.76 9.17
CA ALA A 58 22.06 3.52 10.34
C ALA A 58 20.97 4.49 10.85
N GLU A 59 20.22 5.12 9.96
CA GLU A 59 19.16 6.09 10.30
C GLU A 59 17.88 5.43 10.81
N HIS A 60 17.57 4.19 10.35
CA HIS A 60 16.31 3.52 10.62
C HIS A 60 16.49 2.16 11.32
N PRO A 61 16.53 2.11 12.66
CA PRO A 61 16.81 0.89 13.43
C PRO A 61 15.79 -0.24 13.18
N ILE A 62 14.55 0.07 12.81
CA ILE A 62 13.53 -0.93 12.50
C ILE A 62 13.92 -1.84 11.30
N LEU A 63 14.79 -1.38 10.40
CA LEU A 63 15.28 -2.18 9.28
C LEU A 63 16.21 -3.30 9.71
N SER A 64 16.70 -3.29 10.95
CA SER A 64 17.49 -4.34 11.58
C SER A 64 16.66 -5.22 12.52
N ALA A 65 15.34 -5.08 12.50
CA ALA A 65 14.42 -5.85 13.32
C ALA A 65 13.67 -6.90 12.47
N ILE A 66 13.48 -8.08 13.05
CA ILE A 66 12.64 -9.15 12.49
C ILE A 66 11.63 -9.60 13.51
N ALA A 67 10.42 -9.93 13.09
CA ALA A 67 9.42 -10.51 13.96
C ALA A 67 9.68 -12.01 14.15
N VAL A 68 9.53 -12.47 15.36
CA VAL A 68 9.72 -13.89 15.75
C VAL A 68 8.39 -14.39 16.32
N ASN A 69 8.08 -15.66 16.06
CA ASN A 69 6.84 -16.34 16.47
C ASN A 69 5.59 -15.76 15.80
N GLU A 70 5.62 -15.53 14.48
CA GLU A 70 4.50 -14.96 13.72
C GLU A 70 3.21 -15.79 13.77
N ASP A 71 3.32 -17.08 14.11
CA ASP A 71 2.23 -18.01 14.35
C ASP A 71 1.49 -17.78 15.67
N GLN A 72 2.08 -16.95 16.54
CA GLN A 72 1.51 -16.65 17.84
C GLN A 72 0.62 -15.38 17.82
N SER A 73 0.01 -15.12 18.97
CA SER A 73 -0.74 -13.89 19.21
C SER A 73 -0.02 -13.01 20.23
N TYR A 74 -0.40 -11.74 20.28
CA TYR A 74 0.09 -10.83 21.31
C TYR A 74 -0.05 -11.43 22.73
N PRO A 75 0.95 -11.30 23.63
CA PRO A 75 2.24 -10.58 23.47
C PRO A 75 3.42 -11.49 23.07
N ASN A 76 3.17 -12.68 22.53
CA ASN A 76 4.21 -13.70 22.29
C ASN A 76 4.96 -13.48 20.97
N VAL A 77 4.42 -12.69 20.06
CA VAL A 77 5.15 -12.19 18.88
C VAL A 77 6.02 -11.02 19.30
N TYR A 78 7.29 -11.01 18.92
CA TYR A 78 8.21 -9.96 19.31
C TYR A 78 9.23 -9.65 18.23
N PHE A 79 9.74 -8.41 18.24
CA PHE A 79 10.89 -8.05 17.42
C PHE A 79 12.19 -8.51 18.08
N ALA A 80 13.07 -9.06 17.25
CA ALA A 80 14.44 -9.43 17.59
C ALA A 80 15.42 -8.65 16.72
N HIS A 81 16.61 -8.37 17.22
CA HIS A 81 17.65 -7.62 16.55
C HIS A 81 18.53 -8.51 15.69
N LEU A 82 18.72 -8.14 14.42
CA LEU A 82 19.77 -8.65 13.56
C LEU A 82 21.03 -7.82 13.80
N PRO A 83 22.13 -8.38 14.32
CA PRO A 83 23.31 -7.60 14.67
C PRO A 83 24.05 -7.04 13.45
N GLU A 84 23.90 -7.68 12.31
CA GLU A 84 24.48 -7.28 11.02
C GLU A 84 23.58 -7.73 9.87
N ILE A 85 23.67 -7.05 8.74
CA ILE A 85 22.95 -7.34 7.52
C ILE A 85 23.94 -7.51 6.37
N ASP A 86 23.92 -8.69 5.74
CA ASP A 86 24.63 -8.93 4.48
C ASP A 86 23.76 -8.47 3.31
N LEU A 87 24.10 -7.33 2.71
CA LEU A 87 23.36 -6.71 1.62
C LEU A 87 23.20 -7.64 0.40
N ARG A 88 24.13 -8.54 0.15
CA ARG A 88 24.04 -9.56 -0.92
C ARG A 88 22.85 -10.49 -0.76
N THR A 89 22.31 -10.60 0.45
CA THR A 89 21.15 -11.48 0.76
C THR A 89 19.81 -10.79 0.62
N CYS A 90 19.80 -9.47 0.52
CA CYS A 90 18.57 -8.66 0.47
C CYS A 90 18.56 -7.56 -0.61
N VAL A 91 19.63 -7.46 -1.42
CA VAL A 91 19.69 -6.59 -2.59
C VAL A 91 19.78 -7.45 -3.85
N GLU A 92 18.86 -7.25 -4.77
CA GLU A 92 18.82 -7.95 -6.05
C GLU A 92 18.97 -6.91 -7.17
N ILE A 93 20.08 -6.96 -7.93
CA ILE A 93 20.30 -6.07 -9.08
C ILE A 93 19.93 -6.81 -10.34
N CYS A 94 18.91 -6.32 -11.03
CA CYS A 94 18.36 -6.91 -12.23
C CYS A 94 18.54 -5.97 -13.43
N GLU A 95 18.84 -6.53 -14.56
CA GLU A 95 18.92 -5.78 -15.82
C GLU A 95 17.58 -5.80 -16.53
N ARG A 96 17.12 -4.62 -16.99
CA ARG A 96 15.90 -4.49 -17.77
C ARG A 96 16.06 -5.12 -19.15
N LYS A 97 14.98 -5.74 -19.62
CA LYS A 97 14.87 -6.26 -20.99
C LYS A 97 14.35 -5.19 -21.96
N LYS A 98 13.51 -4.27 -21.44
CA LYS A 98 12.94 -3.15 -22.19
C LYS A 98 13.55 -1.82 -21.73
N SER A 99 13.57 -0.83 -22.58
CA SER A 99 13.89 0.56 -22.18
C SER A 99 12.95 1.05 -21.09
N PHE A 100 13.38 2.04 -20.32
CA PHE A 100 12.46 2.72 -19.42
C PHE A 100 11.30 3.34 -20.20
N PRO A 101 10.06 3.26 -19.71
CA PRO A 101 8.91 3.84 -20.39
C PRO A 101 9.04 5.35 -20.49
N ASN A 102 8.41 5.92 -21.52
CA ASN A 102 8.27 7.37 -21.65
C ASN A 102 7.36 7.95 -20.58
N ASP A 103 7.27 9.29 -20.55
CA ASP A 103 6.36 9.96 -19.65
C ASP A 103 4.89 9.57 -19.93
N GLY A 104 4.13 9.27 -18.87
CA GLY A 104 2.74 8.83 -18.97
C GLY A 104 2.51 7.37 -19.39
N GLU A 105 3.54 6.63 -19.80
CA GLU A 105 3.40 5.21 -20.20
C GLU A 105 3.49 4.27 -18.98
N THR A 106 2.77 3.14 -19.07
CA THR A 106 2.84 2.03 -18.12
C THR A 106 4.15 1.28 -18.26
N ASP A 107 4.69 0.79 -17.16
CA ASP A 107 5.88 -0.06 -17.10
C ASP A 107 5.47 -1.52 -16.88
N GLU A 108 5.16 -2.25 -17.94
CA GLU A 108 4.74 -3.65 -17.88
C GLU A 108 5.80 -4.57 -17.24
N GLU A 109 7.10 -4.30 -17.52
CA GLU A 109 8.20 -5.08 -16.94
C GLU A 109 8.30 -4.90 -15.43
N LEU A 110 8.00 -3.69 -14.95
CA LEU A 110 7.88 -3.41 -13.51
C LEU A 110 6.67 -4.15 -12.92
N ASP A 111 5.51 -4.12 -13.58
CA ASP A 111 4.30 -4.81 -13.10
C ASP A 111 4.52 -6.33 -13.00
N GLU A 112 5.18 -6.95 -13.99
CA GLU A 112 5.56 -8.37 -13.95
C GLU A 112 6.51 -8.68 -12.78
N MET A 113 7.50 -7.82 -12.56
CA MET A 113 8.44 -7.95 -11.43
C MET A 113 7.70 -7.81 -10.10
N LEU A 114 6.80 -6.84 -9.97
CA LEU A 114 5.99 -6.66 -8.76
C LEU A 114 5.14 -7.91 -8.48
N ALA A 115 4.53 -8.53 -9.50
CA ALA A 115 3.78 -9.78 -9.35
C ALA A 115 4.65 -10.91 -8.78
N GLN A 116 5.87 -11.07 -9.29
CA GLN A 116 6.81 -12.05 -8.79
C GLN A 116 7.24 -11.75 -7.36
N GLN A 117 7.55 -10.50 -7.04
CA GLN A 117 8.06 -10.12 -5.73
C GLN A 117 7.01 -10.16 -4.64
N HIS A 118 5.78 -9.77 -4.94
CA HIS A 118 4.66 -9.89 -3.99
C HIS A 118 4.18 -11.33 -3.78
N SER A 119 4.59 -12.27 -4.65
CA SER A 119 4.39 -13.70 -4.43
C SER A 119 5.35 -14.29 -3.38
N ARG A 120 6.45 -13.59 -3.06
CA ARG A 120 7.47 -13.99 -2.10
C ARG A 120 7.24 -13.31 -0.76
N GLY A 121 7.21 -14.07 0.33
CA GLY A 121 7.24 -13.54 1.70
C GLY A 121 8.68 -13.32 2.21
N PHE A 122 8.81 -13.30 3.54
CA PHE A 122 10.09 -13.15 4.26
C PHE A 122 10.42 -14.35 5.16
N LYS A 123 9.84 -15.51 4.87
CA LYS A 123 10.07 -16.74 5.65
C LYS A 123 11.42 -17.40 5.35
N GLU A 124 11.97 -17.18 4.17
CA GLU A 124 13.27 -17.72 3.78
C GLU A 124 14.40 -16.99 4.51
N GLY A 125 15.27 -17.75 5.16
CA GLY A 125 16.40 -17.18 5.91
C GLY A 125 15.96 -16.49 7.20
N LEU A 126 14.86 -16.93 7.82
CA LEU A 126 14.43 -16.49 9.14
C LEU A 126 15.64 -16.46 10.10
N ARG A 127 15.80 -15.35 10.83
CA ARG A 127 16.88 -15.04 11.76
C ARG A 127 18.25 -14.69 11.13
N SER A 128 18.38 -14.67 9.80
CA SER A 128 19.61 -14.29 9.11
C SER A 128 19.42 -13.19 8.05
N LYS A 129 18.19 -12.96 7.59
CA LYS A 129 17.87 -11.93 6.61
C LYS A 129 16.91 -10.89 7.21
N PRO A 130 17.01 -9.61 6.78
CA PRO A 130 16.09 -8.59 7.24
C PRO A 130 14.68 -8.82 6.67
N TYR A 131 13.68 -8.19 7.29
CA TYR A 131 12.29 -8.22 6.83
C TYR A 131 11.99 -7.23 5.70
N TRP A 132 13.00 -7.02 4.87
CA TRP A 132 12.91 -6.23 3.64
C TRP A 132 13.91 -6.72 2.61
N ARG A 133 13.69 -6.34 1.37
CA ARG A 133 14.65 -6.49 0.26
C ARG A 133 14.55 -5.29 -0.67
N LEU A 134 15.63 -4.98 -1.37
CA LEU A 134 15.70 -3.94 -2.37
C LEU A 134 15.98 -4.56 -3.74
N LEU A 135 15.11 -4.29 -4.71
CA LEU A 135 15.33 -4.67 -6.09
C LEU A 135 15.75 -3.43 -6.86
N VAL A 136 16.85 -3.53 -7.56
CA VAL A 136 17.39 -2.46 -8.40
C VAL A 136 17.31 -2.88 -9.85
N PHE A 137 16.52 -2.15 -10.63
CA PHE A 137 16.37 -2.35 -12.06
C PHE A 137 17.21 -1.33 -12.81
N LYS A 138 18.23 -1.79 -13.53
CA LYS A 138 19.13 -0.95 -14.33
C LYS A 138 18.90 -1.17 -15.82
N SER A 139 19.15 -0.15 -16.62
CA SER A 139 19.28 -0.29 -18.07
C SER A 139 20.68 -0.77 -18.42
N PRO A 140 20.84 -1.66 -19.43
CA PRO A 140 22.15 -2.04 -19.93
C PRO A 140 22.85 -0.90 -20.68
N THR A 141 22.11 0.09 -21.16
CA THR A 141 22.61 1.17 -22.02
C THR A 141 22.56 2.56 -21.41
N ASP A 142 21.79 2.75 -20.33
CA ASP A 142 21.62 4.04 -19.66
C ASP A 142 22.03 3.94 -18.18
N VAL A 143 23.26 4.35 -17.88
CA VAL A 143 23.84 4.34 -16.53
C VAL A 143 23.40 5.53 -15.66
N THR A 144 22.67 6.48 -16.27
CA THR A 144 22.21 7.69 -15.57
C THR A 144 20.88 7.51 -14.88
N ARG A 145 20.25 6.33 -14.99
CA ARG A 145 18.95 6.03 -14.37
C ARG A 145 18.83 4.57 -13.96
N PHE A 146 18.11 4.37 -12.86
CA PHE A 146 17.66 3.06 -12.40
C PHE A 146 16.36 3.20 -11.62
N THR A 147 15.66 2.11 -11.37
CA THR A 147 14.58 2.06 -10.39
C THR A 147 15.00 1.21 -9.20
N ALA A 148 14.62 1.64 -7.99
CA ALA A 148 14.78 0.86 -6.78
C ALA A 148 13.40 0.61 -6.15
N THR A 149 13.07 -0.67 -5.94
CA THR A 149 11.84 -1.12 -5.29
C THR A 149 12.18 -1.64 -3.91
N TRP A 150 11.80 -0.91 -2.88
CA TRP A 150 11.86 -1.39 -1.51
C TRP A 150 10.64 -2.24 -1.22
N MET A 151 10.87 -3.52 -0.92
CA MET A 151 9.85 -4.49 -0.51
C MET A 151 10.03 -4.78 0.97
N TRP A 152 8.96 -4.71 1.76
CA TRP A 152 9.07 -4.96 3.19
C TRP A 152 7.88 -5.72 3.78
N HIS A 153 8.13 -6.38 4.90
CA HIS A 153 7.10 -6.97 5.73
C HIS A 153 6.29 -5.87 6.43
N HIS A 154 4.97 -5.92 6.34
CA HIS A 154 4.12 -4.81 6.80
C HIS A 154 4.18 -4.53 8.32
N ALA A 155 4.74 -5.42 9.14
CA ALA A 155 4.99 -5.12 10.56
C ALA A 155 6.13 -4.13 10.77
N VAL A 156 7.01 -3.92 9.78
CA VAL A 156 8.18 -3.02 9.87
C VAL A 156 7.78 -1.57 9.68
N ALA A 157 6.87 -1.29 8.73
CA ALA A 157 6.56 0.07 8.33
C ALA A 157 5.20 0.17 7.61
N ASP A 158 4.60 1.36 7.63
CA ASP A 158 3.45 1.75 6.83
C ASP A 158 3.85 2.42 5.50
N GLY A 159 2.85 2.76 4.66
CA GLY A 159 3.10 3.40 3.38
C GLY A 159 3.72 4.81 3.49
N ALA A 160 3.46 5.55 4.57
CA ALA A 160 4.07 6.86 4.80
C ALA A 160 5.57 6.74 5.12
N SER A 161 5.97 5.67 5.79
CA SER A 161 7.38 5.36 6.10
C SER A 161 8.18 5.02 4.85
N ALA A 162 7.53 4.63 3.74
CA ALA A 162 8.22 4.38 2.47
C ALA A 162 8.88 5.65 1.89
N PHE A 163 8.26 6.81 2.08
CA PHE A 163 8.89 8.06 1.70
C PHE A 163 10.19 8.31 2.48
N LEU A 164 10.22 7.97 3.77
CA LEU A 164 11.42 8.10 4.59
C LEU A 164 12.56 7.21 4.10
N PHE A 165 12.24 5.95 3.72
CA PHE A 165 13.23 5.06 3.12
C PHE A 165 13.87 5.69 1.88
N HIS A 166 13.05 6.15 0.92
CA HIS A 166 13.55 6.72 -0.32
C HIS A 166 14.22 8.09 -0.12
N GLU A 167 13.79 8.87 0.88
CA GLU A 167 14.44 10.12 1.28
C GLU A 167 15.86 9.85 1.81
N SER A 168 16.01 8.91 2.75
CA SER A 168 17.31 8.53 3.31
C SER A 168 18.21 7.88 2.25
N PHE A 169 17.65 7.04 1.37
CA PHE A 169 18.38 6.41 0.28
C PHE A 169 18.87 7.44 -0.73
N LEU A 170 18.03 8.41 -1.11
CA LEU A 170 18.44 9.54 -1.96
C LEU A 170 19.54 10.37 -1.30
N GLY A 171 19.44 10.61 0.02
CA GLY A 171 20.49 11.27 0.80
C GLY A 171 21.81 10.54 0.74
N GLY A 172 21.78 9.20 0.88
CA GLY A 172 22.96 8.35 0.72
C GLY A 172 23.55 8.40 -0.69
N LEU A 173 22.71 8.36 -1.74
CA LEU A 173 23.15 8.50 -3.14
C LEU A 173 23.82 9.85 -3.43
N ASN A 174 23.41 10.91 -2.75
CA ASN A 174 23.92 12.27 -2.90
C ASN A 174 25.04 12.61 -1.92
N SER A 175 25.40 11.70 -1.01
CA SER A 175 26.53 11.92 -0.11
C SER A 175 27.86 11.83 -0.85
N PRO A 176 28.88 12.61 -0.43
CA PRO A 176 30.20 12.53 -1.04
C PRO A 176 30.78 11.11 -0.95
N GLU A 177 31.29 10.64 -2.06
CA GLU A 177 31.93 9.32 -2.13
C GLU A 177 33.31 9.40 -1.48
N THR A 178 33.57 8.52 -0.53
CA THR A 178 34.86 8.43 0.15
C THR A 178 35.60 7.13 -0.10
N GLU A 179 34.92 6.09 -0.60
CA GLU A 179 35.50 4.76 -0.73
C GLU A 179 35.02 4.05 -2.01
N SER A 180 35.97 3.49 -2.76
CA SER A 180 35.73 2.45 -3.76
C SER A 180 35.77 1.08 -3.06
N ASN A 181 34.95 0.15 -3.48
CA ASN A 181 34.82 -1.21 -2.91
C ASN A 181 34.10 -1.22 -1.55
N VAL A 182 32.82 -0.90 -1.57
CA VAL A 182 31.95 -0.84 -0.39
C VAL A 182 31.66 -2.25 0.13
N GLU A 183 32.11 -2.56 1.35
CA GLU A 183 31.81 -3.87 1.94
C GLU A 183 30.30 -4.11 2.07
N PRO A 184 29.80 -5.31 1.68
CA PRO A 184 28.37 -5.63 1.72
C PRO A 184 27.84 -5.89 3.14
N MET A 185 28.72 -6.13 4.13
CA MET A 185 28.31 -6.33 5.52
C MET A 185 28.07 -5.00 6.22
N VAL A 186 26.88 -4.83 6.77
CA VAL A 186 26.48 -3.61 7.48
C VAL A 186 26.15 -3.94 8.93
N LYS A 187 26.86 -3.28 9.85
CA LYS A 187 26.51 -3.36 11.28
C LYS A 187 25.18 -2.66 11.52
N SER A 188 24.30 -3.32 12.22
CA SER A 188 22.98 -2.81 12.52
C SER A 188 23.02 -1.70 13.57
N SER A 189 22.06 -0.77 13.48
CA SER A 189 21.85 0.25 14.51
C SER A 189 21.49 -0.39 15.85
N THR A 190 22.07 0.11 16.93
CA THR A 190 21.75 -0.31 18.31
C THR A 190 20.71 0.61 18.97
N MET A 191 20.16 1.57 18.22
CA MET A 191 19.10 2.45 18.72
C MET A 191 17.85 1.66 19.06
N ALA A 192 17.12 2.09 20.07
CA ALA A 192 15.87 1.44 20.47
C ALA A 192 14.77 1.62 19.41
N LEU A 193 13.95 0.59 19.26
CA LEU A 193 12.75 0.69 18.42
C LEU A 193 11.71 1.60 19.11
N PRO A 194 10.92 2.34 18.32
CA PRO A 194 9.78 3.06 18.87
C PRO A 194 8.80 2.09 19.54
N PRO A 195 8.06 2.54 20.55
CA PRO A 195 6.93 1.80 21.08
C PRO A 195 5.88 1.54 19.99
N PRO A 196 5.03 0.50 20.12
CA PRO A 196 3.95 0.24 19.18
C PRO A 196 2.87 1.33 19.24
N LEU A 197 2.02 1.38 18.22
CA LEU A 197 0.98 2.40 18.04
C LEU A 197 0.13 2.62 19.31
N GLU A 198 -0.33 1.55 19.93
CA GLU A 198 -1.22 1.61 21.09
C GLU A 198 -0.56 2.15 22.39
N GLU A 199 0.77 2.14 22.46
CA GLU A 199 1.54 2.77 23.56
C GLU A 199 1.83 4.24 23.26
N LEU A 200 2.04 4.58 21.98
CA LEU A 200 2.27 5.96 21.52
C LEU A 200 0.98 6.79 21.51
N HIS A 201 -0.15 6.14 21.24
CA HIS A 201 -1.43 6.84 21.10
C HIS A 201 -2.58 5.96 21.64
N PRO A 202 -3.33 6.43 22.64
CA PRO A 202 -4.44 5.67 23.21
C PRO A 202 -5.58 5.61 22.21
N MET A 203 -5.77 4.43 21.60
CA MET A 203 -6.91 4.15 20.73
C MET A 203 -8.10 3.71 21.58
N THR A 204 -8.94 4.69 21.96
CA THR A 204 -10.07 4.44 22.84
C THR A 204 -11.24 3.80 22.10
N VAL A 205 -12.01 2.99 22.82
CA VAL A 205 -13.22 2.34 22.32
C VAL A 205 -14.35 2.67 23.28
N SER A 206 -15.36 3.38 22.78
CA SER A 206 -16.55 3.71 23.57
C SER A 206 -17.42 2.46 23.78
N TRP A 207 -18.17 2.46 24.88
CA TRP A 207 -19.09 1.35 25.18
C TRP A 207 -20.13 1.10 24.07
N PRO A 208 -20.78 2.12 23.48
CA PRO A 208 -21.72 1.89 22.38
C PRO A 208 -21.07 1.21 21.19
N TYR A 209 -19.87 1.67 20.76
CA TYR A 209 -19.12 1.09 19.66
C TYR A 209 -18.70 -0.35 19.94
N PHE A 210 -18.22 -0.61 21.17
CA PHE A 210 -17.82 -1.97 21.59
C PHE A 210 -19.00 -2.94 21.59
N ILE A 211 -20.15 -2.53 22.15
CA ILE A 211 -21.36 -3.35 22.15
C ILE A 211 -21.81 -3.63 20.72
N GLN A 212 -21.83 -2.62 19.85
CA GLN A 212 -22.18 -2.81 18.44
C GLN A 212 -21.24 -3.81 17.74
N ALA A 213 -19.93 -3.71 17.99
CA ALA A 213 -18.94 -4.62 17.42
C ALA A 213 -19.14 -6.07 17.92
N ILE A 214 -19.39 -6.27 19.22
CA ILE A 214 -19.67 -7.59 19.80
C ILE A 214 -20.97 -8.17 19.22
N LEU A 215 -22.05 -7.41 19.20
CA LEU A 215 -23.33 -7.86 18.66
C LEU A 215 -23.20 -8.21 17.18
N GLY A 216 -22.43 -7.43 16.41
CA GLY A 216 -22.10 -7.74 15.02
C GLY A 216 -21.31 -9.04 14.84
N ALA A 217 -20.43 -9.37 15.79
CA ALA A 217 -19.66 -10.61 15.78
C ALA A 217 -20.44 -11.83 16.23
N LEU A 218 -21.25 -11.68 17.29
CA LEU A 218 -22.02 -12.80 17.89
C LEU A 218 -23.34 -13.08 17.15
N LEU A 219 -23.99 -12.05 16.61
CA LEU A 219 -25.28 -12.13 15.93
C LEU A 219 -25.21 -11.59 14.50
N PRO A 220 -24.32 -12.13 13.66
CA PRO A 220 -24.09 -11.60 12.32
C PRO A 220 -25.35 -11.60 11.44
N SER A 221 -26.29 -12.50 11.66
CA SER A 221 -27.57 -12.57 10.94
C SER A 221 -28.53 -11.41 11.26
N VAL A 222 -28.38 -10.77 12.43
CA VAL A 222 -29.26 -9.70 12.93
C VAL A 222 -28.60 -8.33 12.79
N PHE A 223 -27.31 -8.21 13.16
CA PHE A 223 -26.62 -6.92 13.28
C PHE A 223 -25.60 -6.66 12.16
N ALA A 224 -25.00 -7.69 11.59
CA ALA A 224 -24.06 -7.60 10.48
C ALA A 224 -24.68 -8.07 9.16
N LYS A 225 -25.99 -7.82 8.96
CA LYS A 225 -26.58 -8.08 7.66
C LYS A 225 -25.79 -7.29 6.62
N ARG A 226 -25.12 -8.04 5.71
CA ARG A 226 -24.59 -7.44 4.50
C ARG A 226 -25.71 -6.62 3.85
N PRO A 227 -25.45 -5.37 3.46
CA PRO A 227 -26.43 -4.65 2.68
C PRO A 227 -26.86 -5.54 1.51
N PRO A 228 -28.14 -5.71 1.26
CA PRO A 228 -28.59 -6.46 0.09
C PRO A 228 -27.97 -5.82 -1.15
N LYS A 229 -27.63 -6.65 -2.16
CA LYS A 229 -27.01 -6.22 -3.41
C LYS A 229 -25.64 -5.52 -3.26
N LEU A 230 -24.88 -5.82 -2.20
CA LEU A 230 -23.49 -5.39 -2.06
C LEU A 230 -22.58 -6.35 -2.84
N TRP A 231 -21.84 -5.81 -3.82
CA TRP A 231 -20.78 -6.56 -4.50
C TRP A 231 -19.50 -6.59 -3.68
N THR A 232 -18.84 -7.76 -3.64
CA THR A 232 -17.55 -7.91 -2.96
C THR A 232 -16.66 -8.97 -3.62
N GLY A 233 -16.91 -9.25 -4.91
CA GLY A 233 -16.23 -10.33 -5.63
C GLY A 233 -16.69 -11.72 -5.16
N ASN A 234 -15.94 -12.75 -5.58
CA ASN A 234 -16.17 -14.12 -5.17
C ASN A 234 -15.85 -14.32 -3.69
N PRO A 235 -16.50 -15.26 -3.01
CA PRO A 235 -16.14 -15.61 -1.62
C PRO A 235 -14.66 -15.99 -1.48
N VAL A 236 -14.13 -15.89 -0.27
CA VAL A 236 -12.81 -16.44 0.04
C VAL A 236 -12.85 -17.95 -0.14
N GLN A 237 -11.83 -18.53 -0.74
CA GLN A 237 -11.74 -19.98 -0.89
C GLN A 237 -11.75 -20.68 0.48
N GLN A 238 -12.27 -21.92 0.51
CA GLN A 238 -12.33 -22.71 1.73
C GLN A 238 -10.95 -23.18 2.17
N ASP A 239 -10.11 -23.51 1.18
CA ASP A 239 -8.74 -23.96 1.41
C ASP A 239 -7.77 -22.80 1.25
N ALA A 240 -6.84 -22.69 2.18
CA ALA A 240 -5.81 -21.65 2.14
C ALA A 240 -4.70 -21.92 1.10
N GLU A 241 -4.57 -23.15 0.62
CA GLU A 241 -3.55 -23.58 -0.33
C GLU A 241 -4.16 -24.26 -1.57
N PRO A 242 -3.63 -24.05 -2.77
CA PRO A 242 -2.53 -23.12 -3.09
C PRO A 242 -2.96 -21.66 -3.02
N LEU A 243 -2.05 -20.79 -2.57
CA LEU A 243 -2.32 -19.35 -2.55
C LEU A 243 -2.44 -18.81 -3.99
N PRO A 244 -3.47 -17.99 -4.27
CA PRO A 244 -3.68 -17.46 -5.61
C PRO A 244 -2.55 -16.53 -6.05
N GLN A 245 -2.27 -16.54 -7.35
CA GLN A 245 -1.25 -15.66 -7.94
C GLN A 245 -1.77 -14.24 -8.08
N PRO A 246 -1.01 -13.23 -7.65
CA PRO A 246 -1.42 -11.85 -7.79
C PRO A 246 -1.30 -11.36 -9.23
N ARG A 247 -2.16 -10.40 -9.60
CA ARG A 247 -2.12 -9.64 -10.83
C ARG A 247 -1.91 -8.17 -10.52
N TYR A 248 -1.12 -7.51 -11.37
CA TYR A 248 -0.80 -6.08 -11.21
C TYR A 248 -0.98 -5.36 -12.54
N HIS A 249 -1.48 -4.14 -12.45
CA HIS A 249 -1.44 -3.18 -13.54
C HIS A 249 -1.32 -1.78 -12.97
N THR A 250 -0.35 -1.02 -13.48
CA THR A 250 -0.10 0.36 -13.06
C THR A 250 -0.61 1.33 -14.11
N LEU A 251 -1.72 2.01 -13.82
CA LEU A 251 -2.19 3.16 -14.59
C LEU A 251 -1.34 4.38 -14.23
N VAL A 252 -0.80 5.05 -15.22
CA VAL A 252 0.00 6.28 -15.04
C VAL A 252 -0.80 7.48 -15.55
N LEU A 253 -1.02 8.45 -14.69
CA LEU A 253 -1.57 9.75 -15.05
C LEU A 253 -0.41 10.71 -15.23
N SER A 254 -0.27 11.25 -16.44
CA SER A 254 0.76 12.26 -16.72
C SER A 254 0.65 13.46 -15.78
N LYS A 255 1.74 14.18 -15.59
CA LYS A 255 1.72 15.38 -14.74
C LYS A 255 0.63 16.39 -15.09
N PRO A 256 0.39 16.77 -16.38
CA PRO A 256 -0.72 17.65 -16.75
C PRO A 256 -2.08 17.09 -16.33
N THR A 257 -2.34 15.79 -16.55
CA THR A 257 -3.58 15.12 -16.16
C THR A 257 -3.75 15.11 -14.65
N THR A 258 -2.67 14.80 -13.92
CA THR A 258 -2.63 14.78 -12.45
C THR A 258 -2.93 16.17 -11.88
N ASP A 259 -2.22 17.19 -12.36
CA ASP A 259 -2.40 18.57 -11.90
C ASP A 259 -3.84 19.05 -12.15
N LYS A 260 -4.40 18.75 -13.34
CA LYS A 260 -5.78 19.12 -13.68
C LYS A 260 -6.80 18.42 -12.80
N LEU A 261 -6.66 17.10 -12.58
CA LEU A 261 -7.57 16.35 -11.71
C LEU A 261 -7.52 16.85 -10.26
N VAL A 262 -6.33 17.24 -9.76
CA VAL A 262 -6.18 17.88 -8.44
C VAL A 262 -6.87 19.24 -8.40
N GLN A 263 -6.72 20.07 -9.45
CA GLN A 263 -7.40 21.38 -9.55
C GLN A 263 -8.91 21.23 -9.56
N LEU A 264 -9.46 20.31 -10.38
CA LEU A 264 -10.88 19.99 -10.43
C LEU A 264 -11.41 19.55 -9.07
N SER A 265 -10.72 18.60 -8.43
CA SER A 265 -11.11 18.14 -7.10
C SER A 265 -11.16 19.28 -6.08
N ARG A 266 -10.22 20.22 -6.14
CA ARG A 266 -10.20 21.39 -5.25
C ARG A 266 -11.32 22.38 -5.58
N ALA A 267 -11.57 22.67 -6.86
CA ALA A 267 -12.65 23.53 -7.31
C ALA A 267 -14.00 22.99 -6.84
N GLU A 268 -14.19 21.67 -6.91
CA GLU A 268 -15.37 20.95 -6.43
C GLU A 268 -15.38 20.70 -4.92
N LYS A 269 -14.48 21.32 -4.15
CA LYS A 269 -14.38 21.25 -2.68
C LYS A 269 -14.18 19.83 -2.15
N THR A 270 -13.62 18.92 -2.96
CA THR A 270 -13.28 17.57 -2.58
C THR A 270 -11.75 17.33 -2.56
N SER A 271 -11.29 16.11 -2.59
CA SER A 271 -9.88 15.73 -2.60
C SER A 271 -9.60 14.70 -3.69
N MET A 272 -8.36 14.63 -4.16
CA MET A 272 -7.90 13.61 -5.11
C MET A 272 -8.31 12.19 -4.68
N THR A 273 -8.09 11.83 -3.41
CA THR A 273 -8.47 10.51 -2.86
C THR A 273 -9.97 10.25 -2.99
N ALA A 274 -10.81 11.21 -2.61
CA ALA A 274 -12.26 11.05 -2.68
C ALA A 274 -12.76 11.02 -4.14
N THR A 275 -12.16 11.79 -5.04
CA THR A 275 -12.46 11.77 -6.47
C THR A 275 -12.11 10.41 -7.07
N LEU A 276 -10.90 9.91 -6.85
CA LEU A 276 -10.47 8.60 -7.33
C LEU A 276 -11.35 7.47 -6.78
N GLN A 277 -11.71 7.53 -5.50
CA GLN A 277 -12.62 6.54 -4.91
C GLN A 277 -13.98 6.52 -5.60
N CYS A 278 -14.54 7.69 -5.93
CA CYS A 278 -15.80 7.79 -6.66
C CYS A 278 -15.68 7.31 -8.11
N LEU A 279 -14.56 7.55 -8.78
CA LEU A 279 -14.31 7.05 -10.14
C LEU A 279 -14.15 5.52 -10.17
N ILE A 280 -13.48 4.94 -9.18
CA ILE A 280 -13.39 3.48 -9.02
C ILE A 280 -14.79 2.89 -8.78
N ALA A 281 -15.58 3.48 -7.88
CA ALA A 281 -16.96 3.05 -7.62
C ALA A 281 -17.83 3.17 -8.86
N ALA A 282 -17.73 4.28 -9.60
CA ALA A 282 -18.46 4.52 -10.82
C ALA A 282 -18.12 3.50 -11.91
N SER A 283 -16.82 3.17 -12.08
CA SER A 283 -16.38 2.18 -13.03
C SER A 283 -16.84 0.77 -12.66
N LEU A 284 -16.76 0.39 -11.37
CA LEU A 284 -17.32 -0.86 -10.89
C LEU A 284 -18.83 -0.94 -11.20
N PHE A 285 -19.60 0.08 -10.88
CA PHE A 285 -21.04 0.11 -11.17
C PHE A 285 -21.37 0.05 -12.66
N ALA A 286 -20.60 0.71 -13.52
CA ALA A 286 -20.82 0.68 -14.96
C ALA A 286 -20.67 -0.72 -15.57
N HIS A 287 -19.85 -1.59 -14.94
CA HIS A 287 -19.57 -2.94 -15.45
C HIS A 287 -20.24 -4.06 -14.65
N LEU A 288 -20.87 -3.77 -13.50
CA LEU A 288 -21.64 -4.73 -12.71
C LEU A 288 -23.11 -4.76 -13.12
N PRO A 289 -23.78 -5.94 -13.14
CA PRO A 289 -25.22 -6.03 -13.41
C PRO A 289 -26.02 -5.21 -12.40
N ALA A 290 -26.82 -4.27 -12.87
CA ALA A 290 -27.57 -3.34 -12.02
C ALA A 290 -28.65 -4.03 -11.18
N GLN A 291 -29.24 -5.12 -11.71
CA GLN A 291 -30.26 -5.90 -11.01
C GLN A 291 -29.69 -6.65 -9.79
N ASP A 292 -28.39 -6.99 -9.82
CA ASP A 292 -27.76 -7.82 -8.79
C ASP A 292 -26.99 -6.97 -7.76
N TYR A 293 -26.44 -5.82 -8.21
CA TYR A 293 -25.53 -5.01 -7.39
C TYR A 293 -25.89 -3.52 -7.43
N GLU A 294 -26.30 -3.00 -6.28
CA GLU A 294 -26.66 -1.59 -6.09
C GLU A 294 -25.70 -0.87 -5.13
N LYS A 295 -24.89 -1.62 -4.39
CA LYS A 295 -24.00 -1.07 -3.35
C LYS A 295 -22.59 -1.55 -3.47
N LEU A 296 -21.65 -0.67 -3.13
CA LEU A 296 -20.23 -0.95 -2.96
C LEU A 296 -19.77 -0.37 -1.62
N LYS A 297 -18.79 -0.99 -0.99
CA LYS A 297 -18.06 -0.39 0.11
C LYS A 297 -16.60 -0.30 -0.27
N ILE A 298 -16.05 0.92 -0.23
CA ILE A 298 -14.62 1.16 -0.44
C ILE A 298 -14.02 1.66 0.85
N GLU A 299 -12.90 1.04 1.26
CA GLU A 299 -12.15 1.39 2.46
C GLU A 299 -10.77 1.91 2.09
N GLY A 300 -10.13 2.59 3.01
CA GLY A 300 -8.74 3.00 2.85
C GLY A 300 -8.07 3.33 4.19
N PRO A 301 -6.73 3.30 4.23
CA PRO A 301 -5.99 3.62 5.44
C PRO A 301 -5.97 5.12 5.73
N ILE A 302 -5.81 5.44 7.01
CA ILE A 302 -5.53 6.79 7.53
C ILE A 302 -4.20 6.73 8.28
N ALA A 303 -3.21 7.50 7.83
CA ALA A 303 -1.93 7.61 8.53
C ALA A 303 -2.10 8.31 9.88
N MET A 304 -1.66 7.64 10.95
CA MET A 304 -1.77 8.11 12.33
C MET A 304 -0.54 8.88 12.82
N LYS A 305 0.56 8.88 12.08
CA LYS A 305 1.84 9.50 12.49
C LYS A 305 1.67 10.94 12.98
N ARG A 306 0.74 11.71 12.38
CA ARG A 306 0.43 13.10 12.78
C ARG A 306 -0.10 13.26 14.21
N PHE A 307 -0.57 12.19 14.84
CA PHE A 307 -1.11 12.15 16.18
C PHE A 307 -0.12 11.55 17.19
N LEU A 308 1.06 11.15 16.75
CA LEU A 308 2.08 10.50 17.55
C LEU A 308 3.17 11.50 17.94
N ASP A 309 3.64 11.40 19.18
CA ASP A 309 4.85 12.08 19.63
C ASP A 309 6.07 11.23 19.28
N VAL A 310 6.46 11.28 18.00
CA VAL A 310 7.62 10.58 17.44
C VAL A 310 8.40 11.51 16.52
N GLU A 311 9.68 11.25 16.36
CA GLU A 311 10.51 12.03 15.46
C GLU A 311 9.99 11.95 14.02
N GLU A 312 10.10 13.05 13.26
CA GLU A 312 9.60 13.12 11.88
C GLU A 312 10.19 12.03 10.99
N LYS A 313 11.48 11.73 11.18
CA LYS A 313 12.21 10.71 10.41
C LYS A 313 12.02 9.28 10.91
N GLN A 314 11.30 9.05 11.99
CA GLN A 314 11.10 7.71 12.51
C GLN A 314 10.09 6.93 11.69
N MET A 315 10.50 5.76 11.19
CA MET A 315 9.60 4.80 10.54
C MET A 315 8.69 4.16 11.58
N THR A 316 7.40 4.06 11.25
CA THR A 316 6.37 3.48 12.14
C THR A 316 5.39 2.63 11.36
N LEU A 317 4.70 1.71 12.04
CA LEU A 317 3.45 1.14 11.57
C LEU A 317 2.32 1.77 12.38
N ALA A 318 1.73 2.84 11.85
CA ALA A 318 0.75 3.63 12.57
C ALA A 318 -0.38 4.07 11.64
N MET A 319 -1.45 3.29 11.62
CA MET A 319 -2.59 3.55 10.74
C MET A 319 -3.92 3.14 11.40
N THR A 320 -4.98 3.81 10.98
CA THR A 320 -6.37 3.40 11.13
C THR A 320 -7.00 3.27 9.74
N GLN A 321 -8.31 3.14 9.67
CA GLN A 321 -9.00 3.03 8.39
C GLN A 321 -10.32 3.82 8.41
N TYR A 322 -10.75 4.22 7.22
CA TYR A 322 -12.08 4.73 6.96
C TYR A 322 -12.80 3.81 5.97
N GLY A 323 -14.12 3.93 5.89
CA GLY A 323 -14.92 3.25 4.87
C GLY A 323 -16.11 4.10 4.46
N TYR A 324 -16.51 3.97 3.18
CA TYR A 324 -17.67 4.66 2.65
C TYR A 324 -18.51 3.70 1.79
N HIS A 325 -19.84 3.76 1.98
CA HIS A 325 -20.79 3.01 1.18
C HIS A 325 -21.23 3.86 -0.01
N HIS A 326 -20.95 3.37 -1.22
CA HIS A 326 -21.45 3.95 -2.47
C HIS A 326 -22.75 3.27 -2.85
N GLU A 327 -23.70 4.04 -3.32
CA GLU A 327 -24.94 3.55 -3.91
C GLU A 327 -24.96 3.86 -5.40
N ARG A 328 -25.49 2.93 -6.20
CA ARG A 328 -25.63 3.10 -7.63
C ARG A 328 -26.57 4.28 -7.91
N LEU A 329 -26.17 5.19 -8.80
CA LEU A 329 -27.02 6.27 -9.25
C LEU A 329 -28.11 5.73 -10.17
N ALA A 330 -29.35 6.21 -9.99
CA ALA A 330 -30.44 5.88 -10.87
C ALA A 330 -30.16 6.48 -12.27
N SER A 331 -30.10 5.64 -13.29
CA SER A 331 -29.96 6.11 -14.67
C SER A 331 -31.22 6.88 -15.08
N GLN A 332 -31.08 8.13 -15.45
CA GLN A 332 -32.18 8.93 -15.96
C GLN A 332 -32.65 8.49 -17.36
N ASN A 333 -31.93 7.58 -18.03
CA ASN A 333 -32.22 7.09 -19.38
C ASN A 333 -32.23 5.56 -19.46
N LEU A 334 -33.26 4.91 -18.92
CA LEU A 334 -33.54 3.48 -19.15
C LEU A 334 -34.51 3.26 -20.35
N GLN A 335 -34.42 4.03 -21.42
CA GLN A 335 -35.06 3.68 -22.69
C GLN A 335 -33.99 3.47 -23.77
N GLY A 336 -33.53 2.24 -23.89
CA GLY A 336 -32.95 1.67 -25.11
C GLY A 336 -31.57 2.16 -25.53
N LEU A 337 -30.56 1.26 -25.46
CA LEU A 337 -29.39 1.25 -26.35
C LEU A 337 -28.29 2.32 -26.12
N ALA A 338 -27.68 2.37 -24.94
CA ALA A 338 -26.27 2.76 -24.85
C ALA A 338 -25.65 2.13 -23.61
N LYS A 339 -24.41 1.62 -23.71
CA LYS A 339 -23.60 1.27 -22.53
C LYS A 339 -23.58 2.50 -21.62
N SER A 340 -24.02 2.36 -20.37
CA SER A 340 -23.91 3.42 -19.37
C SER A 340 -22.45 3.92 -19.32
N SER A 341 -22.25 5.22 -19.53
CA SER A 341 -20.92 5.82 -19.36
C SER A 341 -20.51 5.68 -17.90
N VAL A 342 -19.22 5.48 -17.62
CA VAL A 342 -18.72 5.48 -16.24
C VAL A 342 -19.10 6.78 -15.53
N LEU A 343 -19.05 7.91 -16.26
CA LEU A 343 -19.40 9.21 -15.71
C LEU A 343 -20.89 9.36 -15.34
N ASP A 344 -21.80 8.52 -15.88
CA ASP A 344 -23.21 8.49 -15.45
C ASP A 344 -23.36 7.98 -14.00
N GLN A 345 -22.34 7.28 -13.49
CA GLN A 345 -22.28 6.78 -12.12
C GLN A 345 -21.37 7.64 -11.22
N PHE A 346 -20.84 8.75 -11.71
CA PHE A 346 -19.99 9.68 -10.97
C PHE A 346 -20.79 10.93 -10.55
N SER A 347 -20.50 11.44 -9.35
CA SER A 347 -21.05 12.71 -8.87
C SER A 347 -20.07 13.43 -7.96
N TRP A 348 -19.91 14.74 -8.18
CA TRP A 348 -19.13 15.59 -7.28
C TRP A 348 -19.74 15.69 -5.88
N ASP A 349 -21.08 15.59 -5.74
CA ASP A 349 -21.74 15.54 -4.44
C ASP A 349 -21.31 14.31 -3.64
N ILE A 350 -21.22 13.15 -4.28
CA ILE A 350 -20.71 11.92 -3.65
C ILE A 350 -19.23 12.10 -3.28
N ALA A 351 -18.42 12.71 -4.15
CA ALA A 351 -17.01 12.96 -3.86
C ALA A 351 -16.82 13.90 -2.65
N ARG A 352 -17.68 14.90 -2.48
CA ARG A 352 -17.73 15.75 -1.28
C ARG A 352 -18.13 14.95 -0.03
N ALA A 353 -19.14 14.08 -0.15
CA ALA A 353 -19.57 13.21 0.95
C ALA A 353 -18.47 12.22 1.38
N VAL A 354 -17.75 11.61 0.44
CA VAL A 354 -16.58 10.75 0.72
C VAL A 354 -15.50 11.53 1.47
N LYS A 355 -15.14 12.74 0.99
CA LYS A 355 -14.17 13.60 1.68
C LYS A 355 -14.62 13.93 3.11
N SER A 356 -15.89 14.24 3.29
CA SER A 356 -16.47 14.53 4.61
C SER A 356 -16.36 13.31 5.52
N ALA A 357 -16.67 12.09 5.04
CA ALA A 357 -16.54 10.85 5.79
C ALA A 357 -15.07 10.58 6.20
N ILE A 358 -14.12 10.76 5.28
CA ILE A 358 -12.68 10.66 5.59
C ILE A 358 -12.28 11.65 6.67
N SER A 359 -12.72 12.91 6.53
CA SER A 359 -12.38 13.97 7.48
C SER A 359 -12.96 13.71 8.88
N ALA A 360 -14.19 13.19 8.95
CA ALA A 360 -14.83 12.79 10.19
C ALA A 360 -14.08 11.65 10.88
N GLU A 361 -13.61 10.65 10.12
CA GLU A 361 -12.82 9.55 10.67
C GLU A 361 -11.44 10.01 11.14
N VAL A 362 -10.78 10.90 10.39
CA VAL A 362 -9.51 11.53 10.81
C VAL A 362 -9.69 12.31 12.12
N ALA A 363 -10.79 13.03 12.28
CA ALA A 363 -11.08 13.83 13.48
C ALA A 363 -11.26 12.98 14.75
N LYS A 364 -11.60 11.69 14.62
CA LYS A 364 -11.68 10.75 15.74
C LYS A 364 -10.31 10.38 16.32
N ALA A 365 -9.22 10.66 15.59
CA ALA A 365 -7.85 10.33 16.00
C ALA A 365 -7.70 8.88 16.48
N GLY A 366 -8.33 7.91 15.80
CA GLY A 366 -8.29 6.48 16.16
C GLY A 366 -9.31 6.03 17.21
N THR A 367 -10.10 6.92 17.79
CA THR A 367 -11.21 6.53 18.67
C THR A 367 -12.31 5.82 17.87
N ASP A 368 -12.90 4.79 18.43
CA ASP A 368 -13.99 4.01 17.83
C ASP A 368 -13.66 3.54 16.39
N ASN A 369 -12.48 2.96 16.25
CA ASN A 369 -11.99 2.42 14.99
C ASN A 369 -11.76 0.90 15.10
N SER A 370 -11.86 0.17 13.98
CA SER A 370 -11.68 -1.27 13.95
C SER A 370 -10.27 -1.72 14.38
N ILE A 371 -9.24 -0.90 14.16
CA ILE A 371 -7.87 -1.17 14.64
C ILE A 371 -7.81 -1.15 16.18
N ALA A 372 -8.56 -0.24 16.82
CA ALA A 372 -8.67 -0.21 18.27
C ALA A 372 -9.33 -1.48 18.87
N LEU A 373 -10.11 -2.21 18.08
CA LEU A 373 -10.72 -3.48 18.50
C LEU A 373 -9.74 -4.67 18.46
N LEU A 374 -8.57 -4.55 17.83
CA LEU A 374 -7.57 -5.63 17.78
C LEU A 374 -7.13 -6.09 19.18
N LYS A 375 -7.23 -5.22 20.19
CA LYS A 375 -6.92 -5.57 21.58
C LYS A 375 -7.87 -6.64 22.19
N TYR A 376 -9.03 -6.86 21.57
CA TYR A 376 -10.01 -7.86 22.01
C TYR A 376 -9.92 -9.17 21.18
N VAL A 377 -9.03 -9.25 20.20
CA VAL A 377 -8.79 -10.48 19.42
C VAL A 377 -7.83 -11.37 20.20
N SER A 378 -8.32 -12.54 20.63
CA SER A 378 -7.52 -13.49 21.42
C SER A 378 -6.52 -14.29 20.59
N SER A 379 -6.89 -14.69 19.37
CA SER A 379 -6.02 -15.38 18.42
C SER A 379 -6.04 -14.68 17.07
N MET A 380 -4.94 -14.04 16.72
CA MET A 380 -4.85 -13.32 15.45
C MET A 380 -4.79 -14.28 14.24
N PRO A 381 -4.07 -15.39 14.26
CA PRO A 381 -4.14 -16.37 13.17
C PRO A 381 -5.59 -16.91 12.97
N GLN A 382 -6.29 -17.29 14.06
CA GLN A 382 -7.65 -17.80 13.97
C GLN A 382 -8.62 -16.75 13.42
N PHE A 383 -8.46 -15.47 13.81
CA PHE A 383 -9.25 -14.36 13.26
C PHE A 383 -9.22 -14.30 11.74
N PHE A 384 -8.07 -14.64 11.12
CA PHE A 384 -7.95 -14.70 9.66
C PHE A 384 -8.47 -16.01 9.09
N LEU A 385 -8.18 -17.16 9.71
CA LEU A 385 -8.69 -18.47 9.28
C LEU A 385 -10.21 -18.52 9.29
N ASP A 386 -10.85 -17.85 10.23
CA ASP A 386 -12.31 -17.75 10.31
C ASP A 386 -12.94 -17.03 9.11
N LYS A 387 -12.17 -16.42 8.24
CA LYS A 387 -12.65 -15.78 6.99
C LYS A 387 -12.71 -16.73 5.80
N LEU A 388 -12.08 -17.89 5.88
CA LEU A 388 -12.11 -18.90 4.82
C LEU A 388 -13.55 -19.36 4.56
N GLY A 389 -13.90 -19.56 3.30
CA GLY A 389 -15.24 -19.92 2.86
C GLY A 389 -16.30 -18.83 3.02
N LYS A 390 -15.95 -17.66 3.55
CA LYS A 390 -16.90 -16.55 3.78
C LYS A 390 -16.85 -15.53 2.66
N PRO A 391 -17.94 -14.79 2.48
CA PRO A 391 -17.95 -13.66 1.57
C PRO A 391 -16.88 -12.63 1.94
N ARG A 392 -16.23 -12.05 0.92
CA ARG A 392 -15.24 -10.96 1.10
C ARG A 392 -15.87 -9.67 1.60
N TYR A 393 -15.08 -8.79 2.13
CA TYR A 393 -15.44 -7.44 2.54
C TYR A 393 -14.18 -6.63 2.78
N PRO A 394 -14.04 -5.41 2.27
CA PRO A 394 -14.99 -4.60 1.48
C PRO A 394 -15.01 -4.95 -0.02
N SER A 395 -15.66 -4.11 -0.86
CA SER A 395 -15.70 -4.24 -2.33
C SER A 395 -14.36 -3.91 -2.98
N ALA A 396 -13.70 -2.87 -2.50
CA ALA A 396 -12.37 -2.45 -2.94
C ALA A 396 -11.65 -1.71 -1.80
N GLU A 397 -10.33 -1.60 -1.94
CA GLU A 397 -9.47 -0.81 -1.07
C GLU A 397 -8.74 0.25 -1.89
N LEU A 398 -8.71 1.50 -1.40
CA LEU A 398 -7.95 2.59 -1.98
C LEU A 398 -6.95 3.15 -0.96
N SER A 399 -5.68 2.93 -1.22
CA SER A 399 -4.58 3.41 -0.40
C SER A 399 -3.80 4.51 -1.12
N ASN A 400 -3.96 5.76 -0.69
CA ASN A 400 -3.26 6.91 -1.28
C ASN A 400 -2.25 7.46 -0.27
N VAL A 401 -0.96 7.26 -0.54
CA VAL A 401 0.14 7.72 0.32
C VAL A 401 0.51 9.20 0.07
N GLY A 402 -0.06 9.82 -0.96
CA GLY A 402 0.12 11.24 -1.25
C GLY A 402 1.20 11.55 -2.28
N VAL A 403 1.87 12.66 -2.09
CA VAL A 403 2.79 13.26 -3.08
C VAL A 403 4.20 13.28 -2.51
N TRP A 404 5.18 12.81 -3.30
CA TRP A 404 6.59 12.95 -2.98
C TRP A 404 6.96 14.44 -2.93
N LYS A 405 7.61 14.82 -1.85
CA LYS A 405 8.19 16.16 -1.68
C LYS A 405 9.67 16.00 -1.35
N ASN A 406 10.51 16.40 -2.27
CA ASN A 406 11.95 16.39 -2.00
C ASN A 406 12.26 17.39 -0.87
N LYS A 407 12.68 16.87 0.28
CA LYS A 407 13.14 17.65 1.44
C LYS A 407 14.67 17.77 1.51
N GLN A 408 15.36 17.01 0.66
CA GLN A 408 16.81 16.99 0.59
C GLN A 408 17.34 18.23 -0.17
N LYS A 409 18.57 18.61 0.14
CA LYS A 409 19.29 19.61 -0.67
C LYS A 409 19.44 19.06 -2.10
N PRO A 410 19.40 19.94 -3.12
CA PRO A 410 19.71 19.51 -4.48
C PRO A 410 21.05 18.77 -4.53
N GLY A 411 21.05 17.61 -5.15
CA GLY A 411 22.23 16.77 -5.38
C GLY A 411 22.20 16.26 -6.82
N ASN A 412 23.16 15.41 -7.17
CA ASN A 412 23.27 14.88 -8.53
C ASN A 412 22.14 13.91 -8.87
N TRP A 413 21.66 13.16 -7.86
CA TRP A 413 20.54 12.24 -8.01
C TRP A 413 19.22 12.88 -7.60
N ALA A 414 18.19 12.59 -8.37
CA ALA A 414 16.81 13.01 -8.08
C ALA A 414 15.85 11.83 -8.24
N ILE A 415 14.72 11.91 -7.55
CA ILE A 415 13.62 10.95 -7.70
C ILE A 415 12.63 11.47 -8.73
N GLY A 416 12.29 10.61 -9.71
CA GLY A 416 11.24 10.82 -10.69
C GLY A 416 9.97 10.07 -10.34
N ARG A 417 9.52 9.17 -11.25
CA ARG A 417 8.31 8.36 -11.07
C ARG A 417 8.41 7.49 -9.81
N MET A 418 7.28 7.35 -9.13
CA MET A 418 7.11 6.42 -8.03
C MET A 418 5.92 5.51 -8.28
N VAL A 419 5.96 4.29 -7.74
CA VAL A 419 4.85 3.33 -7.74
C VAL A 419 4.74 2.73 -6.34
N PHE A 420 3.57 2.86 -5.75
CA PHE A 420 3.22 2.19 -4.49
C PHE A 420 2.46 0.92 -4.82
N SER A 421 2.85 -0.22 -4.27
CA SER A 421 2.23 -1.52 -4.52
C SER A 421 2.07 -2.33 -3.23
N GLN A 422 1.12 -3.25 -3.23
CA GLN A 422 0.81 -4.11 -2.09
C GLN A 422 0.60 -5.54 -2.59
N SER A 423 0.95 -6.56 -1.79
CA SER A 423 0.43 -7.89 -2.10
C SER A 423 -1.09 -7.90 -1.93
N PRO A 424 -1.82 -8.72 -2.71
CA PRO A 424 -3.26 -8.81 -2.56
C PRO A 424 -3.60 -9.32 -1.16
N ASN A 425 -4.68 -8.82 -0.61
CA ASN A 425 -5.20 -9.32 0.64
C ASN A 425 -6.14 -10.50 0.36
N VAL A 426 -5.65 -11.72 0.56
CA VAL A 426 -6.35 -12.95 0.18
C VAL A 426 -7.74 -13.08 0.78
N VAL A 427 -7.97 -12.54 1.97
CA VAL A 427 -9.21 -12.73 2.74
C VAL A 427 -10.07 -11.47 2.91
N THR A 428 -9.75 -10.38 2.21
CA THR A 428 -10.54 -9.13 2.27
C THR A 428 -11.02 -8.67 0.90
N SER A 429 -10.63 -7.49 0.43
CA SER A 429 -11.13 -6.91 -0.82
C SER A 429 -10.66 -7.68 -2.07
N PRO A 430 -11.51 -7.80 -3.10
CA PRO A 430 -11.13 -8.40 -4.38
C PRO A 430 -10.20 -7.50 -5.21
N LEU A 431 -10.22 -6.20 -4.98
CA LEU A 431 -9.42 -5.19 -5.69
C LEU A 431 -8.77 -4.25 -4.68
N ALA A 432 -7.46 -4.05 -4.79
CA ALA A 432 -6.74 -3.01 -4.08
C ALA A 432 -6.11 -2.03 -5.09
N VAL A 433 -6.24 -0.73 -4.83
CA VAL A 433 -5.66 0.35 -5.64
C VAL A 433 -4.73 1.18 -4.77
N SER A 434 -3.45 1.19 -5.12
CA SER A 434 -2.39 1.92 -4.41
C SER A 434 -1.98 3.15 -5.21
N VAL A 435 -2.00 4.33 -4.60
CA VAL A 435 -1.79 5.61 -5.29
C VAL A 435 -0.61 6.36 -4.69
N VAL A 436 0.24 6.90 -5.56
CA VAL A 436 1.29 7.85 -5.19
C VAL A 436 1.52 8.84 -6.33
N THR A 437 1.90 10.07 -6.01
CA THR A 437 2.43 11.03 -7.00
C THR A 437 3.94 11.17 -6.80
N GLY A 438 4.70 10.87 -7.85
CA GLY A 438 6.16 10.87 -7.84
C GLY A 438 6.79 12.26 -7.92
N GLY A 439 8.11 12.30 -7.94
CA GLY A 439 8.89 13.52 -8.08
C GLY A 439 8.80 14.15 -9.49
N ASP A 440 8.44 13.36 -10.48
CA ASP A 440 8.11 13.80 -11.84
C ASP A 440 6.72 14.47 -11.96
N GLY A 441 5.91 14.38 -10.90
CA GLY A 441 4.55 14.90 -10.84
C GLY A 441 3.48 13.96 -11.42
N ASN A 442 3.87 12.80 -11.92
CA ASN A 442 2.92 11.80 -12.40
C ASN A 442 2.28 11.07 -11.21
N ALA A 443 0.96 10.90 -11.24
CA ALA A 443 0.29 10.01 -10.30
C ALA A 443 0.21 8.61 -10.90
N THR A 444 0.54 7.61 -10.07
CA THR A 444 0.40 6.19 -10.44
C THR A 444 -0.68 5.55 -9.60
N LEU A 445 -1.53 4.75 -10.24
CA LEU A 445 -2.56 3.92 -9.62
C LEU A 445 -2.18 2.46 -9.88
N ASN A 446 -1.56 1.80 -8.93
CA ASN A 446 -1.23 0.37 -9.03
C ASN A 446 -2.43 -0.45 -8.56
N CYS A 447 -3.08 -1.14 -9.48
CA CYS A 447 -4.20 -2.03 -9.24
C CYS A 447 -3.67 -3.45 -8.99
N CYS A 448 -4.13 -4.07 -7.90
CA CYS A 448 -3.76 -5.41 -7.51
C CYS A 448 -5.02 -6.26 -7.27
N TRP A 449 -5.07 -7.47 -7.82
CA TRP A 449 -6.15 -8.43 -7.60
C TRP A 449 -5.66 -9.86 -7.68
N ILE A 450 -6.54 -10.80 -7.33
CA ILE A 450 -6.34 -12.24 -7.52
C ILE A 450 -7.51 -12.82 -8.31
N GLN A 451 -7.21 -13.70 -9.24
CA GLN A 451 -8.19 -14.29 -10.18
C GLN A 451 -9.34 -15.00 -9.46
N ASP A 452 -9.05 -15.65 -8.33
CA ASP A 452 -10.06 -16.33 -7.53
C ASP A 452 -11.08 -15.38 -6.89
N ALA A 453 -10.72 -14.12 -6.70
CA ALA A 453 -11.59 -13.10 -6.11
C ALA A 453 -12.42 -12.37 -7.16
N VAL A 454 -11.87 -12.21 -8.37
CA VAL A 454 -12.52 -11.49 -9.48
C VAL A 454 -11.83 -11.81 -10.80
N GLU A 455 -12.62 -11.90 -11.87
CA GLU A 455 -12.13 -12.19 -13.21
C GLU A 455 -11.23 -11.09 -13.78
N ASP A 456 -10.13 -11.49 -14.45
CA ASP A 456 -9.18 -10.56 -15.06
C ASP A 456 -9.86 -9.61 -16.04
N GLU A 457 -10.72 -10.13 -16.95
CA GLU A 457 -11.42 -9.32 -17.96
C GLU A 457 -12.31 -8.24 -17.33
N PHE A 458 -12.96 -8.55 -16.19
CA PHE A 458 -13.77 -7.57 -15.47
C PHE A 458 -12.90 -6.45 -14.91
N ILE A 459 -11.77 -6.77 -14.28
CA ILE A 459 -10.86 -5.76 -13.72
C ILE A 459 -10.24 -4.90 -14.82
N TRP A 460 -9.87 -5.48 -15.96
CA TRP A 460 -9.39 -4.69 -17.10
C TRP A 460 -10.43 -3.66 -17.56
N LYS A 461 -11.71 -4.04 -17.68
CA LYS A 461 -12.79 -3.09 -18.00
C LYS A 461 -12.93 -1.99 -16.94
N VAL A 462 -12.75 -2.34 -15.66
CA VAL A 462 -12.81 -1.35 -14.56
C VAL A 462 -11.65 -0.36 -14.66
N ILE A 463 -10.42 -0.83 -14.90
CA ILE A 463 -9.22 0.03 -15.02
C ILE A 463 -9.36 0.98 -16.21
N GLU A 464 -9.72 0.45 -17.38
CA GLU A 464 -9.94 1.27 -18.59
C GLU A 464 -11.10 2.26 -18.40
N GLY A 465 -12.13 1.84 -17.68
CA GLY A 465 -13.24 2.73 -17.32
C GLY A 465 -12.81 3.89 -16.42
N VAL A 466 -11.96 3.63 -15.43
CA VAL A 466 -11.38 4.68 -14.56
C VAL A 466 -10.53 5.63 -15.40
N LYS A 467 -9.66 5.11 -16.27
CA LYS A 467 -8.80 5.90 -17.15
C LYS A 467 -9.64 6.83 -18.04
N GLY A 468 -10.60 6.26 -18.77
CA GLY A 468 -11.46 7.03 -19.67
C GLY A 468 -12.33 8.07 -18.93
N ALA A 469 -12.78 7.76 -17.71
CA ALA A 469 -13.52 8.73 -16.90
C ALA A 469 -12.64 9.89 -16.42
N ILE A 470 -11.39 9.64 -16.05
CA ILE A 470 -10.42 10.70 -15.71
C ILE A 470 -10.16 11.60 -16.92
N GLU A 471 -9.88 10.99 -18.08
CA GLU A 471 -9.68 11.74 -19.34
C GLU A 471 -10.91 12.58 -19.70
N GLY A 472 -12.11 12.02 -19.56
CA GLY A 472 -13.37 12.73 -19.80
C GLY A 472 -13.59 13.92 -18.86
N LEU A 473 -13.30 13.78 -17.57
CA LEU A 473 -13.40 14.89 -16.60
C LEU A 473 -12.40 16.00 -16.91
N VAL A 474 -11.16 15.63 -17.27
CA VAL A 474 -10.11 16.60 -17.60
C VAL A 474 -10.43 17.36 -18.89
N ALA A 475 -10.88 16.67 -19.95
CA ALA A 475 -11.23 17.28 -21.24
C ALA A 475 -12.49 18.15 -21.16
N GLY A 476 -13.52 17.74 -20.43
CA GLY A 476 -14.80 18.47 -20.32
C GLY A 476 -14.72 19.80 -19.59
N HIS A 477 -13.59 20.12 -18.98
CA HIS A 477 -13.36 21.39 -18.29
C HIS A 477 -12.54 22.38 -19.14
N ASP A 478 -12.01 21.98 -20.27
CA ASP A 478 -11.26 22.84 -21.19
C ASP A 478 -12.19 23.38 -22.32
N ALA A 479 -13.45 22.96 -22.36
CA ALA A 479 -14.52 23.43 -23.25
C ALA A 479 -15.45 24.39 -22.52
#